data_e65b2c55b8aa073c753834c1b3217644
#
_entry.id   e65b2c55b8aa073c753834c1b3217644
#
_cell.length_a   1.000
_cell.length_b   1.000
_cell.length_c   1.000
_cell.angle_alpha   90.00
_cell.angle_beta   90.00
_cell.angle_gamma   90.00
#
_symmetry.space_group_name_H-M   'P 1'
#
loop_
_entity.id
_entity.type
_entity.pdbx_description
1 polymer ?
#
loop_
_entity_poly.entity_id
_entity_poly.type
_entity_poly.pdbx_seq_one_letter_code
_entity_poly.pdbx_strand_id
1 'polypeptide(L)'
;MTDTGRFSYASATAEVFALAAELIERGANPAETNFLVFEHESRGKLELTKRFLNSIQFHEDGKICSGELTQADYAATGTTKEDKEGLVEFPRSVEGVEIAVLMEEGHDGVRGSLRGRDPRLRLDLLAGKLNGGGHVLAAGFNMLGCTLAKDRPRILGIVAEHYREHSAR
;
A
#
# COMPACT_ATOMS: atom_id res chain seq x y z
N MET A 1 -15.48 -9.63 3.76
CA MET A 1 -14.41 -10.06 2.81
C MET A 1 -13.26 -9.06 2.74
N THR A 2 -13.50 -7.76 2.76
CA THR A 2 -12.45 -6.72 2.70
C THR A 2 -11.49 -6.79 3.88
N ASP A 3 -11.98 -6.71 5.11
CA ASP A 3 -11.15 -6.70 6.34
C ASP A 3 -10.38 -8.01 6.61
N THR A 4 -10.80 -9.09 5.97
CA THR A 4 -10.10 -10.38 6.02
C THR A 4 -9.14 -10.60 4.86
N GLY A 5 -8.98 -9.61 3.97
CA GLY A 5 -8.18 -9.74 2.76
C GLY A 5 -8.58 -10.96 1.94
N ARG A 6 -9.85 -11.17 1.70
CA ARG A 6 -10.39 -12.38 1.04
C ARG A 6 -10.02 -13.67 1.78
N PHE A 7 -10.09 -13.63 3.11
CA PHE A 7 -9.72 -14.72 4.03
C PHE A 7 -8.21 -15.08 4.04
N SER A 8 -7.33 -14.18 3.59
CA SER A 8 -5.88 -14.40 3.60
C SER A 8 -5.14 -13.69 4.74
N TYR A 9 -5.83 -12.85 5.52
CA TYR A 9 -5.22 -12.18 6.68
C TYR A 9 -5.42 -12.99 7.97
N ALA A 10 -4.61 -12.68 8.98
CA ALA A 10 -4.70 -13.31 10.30
C ALA A 10 -6.06 -13.11 11.01
N SER A 11 -6.84 -12.12 10.59
CA SER A 11 -8.23 -11.90 11.03
C SER A 11 -9.23 -12.93 10.48
N ALA A 12 -8.85 -13.81 9.56
CA ALA A 12 -9.67 -14.89 9.04
C ALA A 12 -9.69 -16.09 10.01
N THR A 13 -10.38 -15.92 11.15
CA THR A 13 -10.52 -16.95 12.19
C THR A 13 -11.58 -17.99 11.85
N ALA A 14 -11.63 -19.09 12.61
CA ALA A 14 -12.67 -20.11 12.47
C ALA A 14 -14.10 -19.53 12.60
N GLU A 15 -14.29 -18.55 13.48
CA GLU A 15 -15.56 -17.84 13.65
C GLU A 15 -15.96 -17.05 12.41
N VAL A 16 -15.00 -16.40 11.75
CA VAL A 16 -15.23 -15.69 10.48
C VAL A 16 -15.65 -16.64 9.37
N PHE A 17 -15.04 -17.84 9.28
CA PHE A 17 -15.45 -18.86 8.33
C PHE A 17 -16.85 -19.45 8.65
N ALA A 18 -17.17 -19.66 9.93
CA ALA A 18 -18.51 -20.09 10.33
C ALA A 18 -19.57 -19.04 9.97
N LEU A 19 -19.28 -17.75 10.24
CA LEU A 19 -20.18 -16.66 9.82
C LEU A 19 -20.33 -16.59 8.29
N ALA A 20 -19.26 -16.80 7.55
CA ALA A 20 -19.33 -16.82 6.08
C ALA A 20 -20.20 -17.97 5.57
N ALA A 21 -20.11 -19.17 6.18
CA ALA A 21 -20.98 -20.31 5.86
C ALA A 21 -22.45 -19.97 6.11
N GLU A 22 -22.78 -19.40 7.28
CA GLU A 22 -24.14 -18.97 7.61
C GLU A 22 -24.68 -17.95 6.61
N LEU A 23 -23.86 -16.99 6.19
CA LEU A 23 -24.27 -16.00 5.18
C LEU A 23 -24.58 -16.66 3.84
N ILE A 24 -23.82 -17.67 3.42
CA ILE A 24 -24.08 -18.43 2.19
C ILE A 24 -25.40 -19.22 2.31
N GLU A 25 -25.65 -19.86 3.43
CA GLU A 25 -26.92 -20.55 3.69
C GLU A 25 -28.13 -19.60 3.65
N ARG A 26 -27.94 -18.34 4.02
CA ARG A 26 -28.96 -17.28 3.92
C ARG A 26 -29.05 -16.63 2.53
N GLY A 27 -28.30 -17.12 1.53
CA GLY A 27 -28.38 -16.68 0.14
C GLY A 27 -27.31 -15.67 -0.29
N ALA A 28 -26.30 -15.40 0.52
CA ALA A 28 -25.17 -14.59 0.06
C ALA A 28 -24.40 -15.32 -1.04
N ASN A 29 -24.05 -14.63 -2.12
CA ASN A 29 -23.26 -15.15 -3.22
C ASN A 29 -21.81 -14.66 -3.13
N PRO A 30 -20.86 -15.52 -2.68
CA PRO A 30 -19.46 -15.10 -2.56
C PRO A 30 -18.82 -14.76 -3.90
N ALA A 31 -19.18 -15.44 -4.98
CA ALA A 31 -18.63 -15.20 -6.31
C ALA A 31 -19.06 -13.81 -6.84
N GLU A 32 -20.34 -13.47 -6.70
CA GLU A 32 -20.85 -12.15 -7.08
C GLU A 32 -20.22 -11.04 -6.23
N THR A 33 -20.11 -11.25 -4.92
CA THR A 33 -19.44 -10.31 -4.01
C THR A 33 -17.98 -10.10 -4.39
N ASN A 34 -17.26 -11.19 -4.71
CA ASN A 34 -15.87 -11.11 -5.15
C ASN A 34 -15.74 -10.33 -6.47
N PHE A 35 -16.60 -10.64 -7.45
CA PHE A 35 -16.62 -9.94 -8.74
C PHE A 35 -16.84 -8.43 -8.55
N LEU A 36 -17.89 -8.03 -7.83
CA LEU A 36 -18.25 -6.63 -7.65
C LEU A 36 -17.20 -5.83 -6.85
N VAL A 37 -16.55 -6.46 -5.89
CA VAL A 37 -15.60 -5.78 -4.99
C VAL A 37 -14.16 -5.81 -5.52
N PHE A 38 -13.75 -6.87 -6.22
CA PHE A 38 -12.34 -7.11 -6.52
C PHE A 38 -12.01 -7.34 -8.01
N GLU A 39 -13.02 -7.56 -8.85
CA GLU A 39 -12.80 -7.89 -10.26
C GLU A 39 -13.48 -6.90 -11.22
N HIS A 40 -14.00 -5.79 -10.69
CA HIS A 40 -14.68 -4.76 -11.48
C HIS A 40 -13.83 -3.48 -11.59
N GLU A 41 -12.56 -3.67 -12.00
CA GLU A 41 -11.62 -2.56 -12.13
C GLU A 41 -11.75 -1.84 -13.48
N SER A 42 -11.57 -0.51 -13.46
CA SER A 42 -11.59 0.29 -14.69
C SER A 42 -10.33 0.09 -15.55
N ARG A 43 -10.45 0.35 -16.85
CA ARG A 43 -9.26 0.40 -17.73
C ARG A 43 -8.27 1.48 -17.30
N GLY A 44 -8.78 2.60 -16.78
CA GLY A 44 -7.94 3.68 -16.23
C GLY A 44 -7.10 3.19 -15.07
N LYS A 45 -7.68 2.45 -14.11
CA LYS A 45 -6.94 1.86 -12.99
C LYS A 45 -5.89 0.85 -13.44
N LEU A 46 -6.17 0.05 -14.49
CA LEU A 46 -5.17 -0.84 -15.07
C LEU A 46 -3.97 -0.05 -15.64
N GLU A 47 -4.21 1.04 -16.36
CA GLU A 47 -3.14 1.89 -16.89
C GLU A 47 -2.38 2.63 -15.77
N LEU A 48 -3.07 3.07 -14.72
CA LEU A 48 -2.43 3.64 -13.53
C LEU A 48 -1.53 2.61 -12.84
N THR A 49 -2.01 1.37 -12.70
CA THR A 49 -1.24 0.24 -12.15
C THR A 49 0.04 0.00 -12.95
N LYS A 50 -0.02 0.00 -14.28
CA LYS A 50 1.17 -0.15 -15.15
C LYS A 50 2.18 0.97 -14.91
N ARG A 51 1.72 2.23 -14.79
CA ARG A 51 2.59 3.37 -14.50
C ARG A 51 3.26 3.22 -13.14
N PHE A 52 2.49 2.86 -12.11
CA PHE A 52 3.04 2.59 -10.79
C PHE A 52 4.09 1.48 -10.80
N LEU A 53 3.80 0.34 -11.46
CA LEU A 53 4.75 -0.77 -11.56
C LEU A 53 6.02 -0.40 -12.32
N ASN A 54 5.93 0.46 -13.34
CA ASN A 54 7.10 0.96 -14.07
C ASN A 54 7.96 1.94 -13.23
N SER A 55 7.41 2.56 -12.19
CA SER A 55 8.14 3.46 -11.29
C SER A 55 8.87 2.73 -10.16
N ILE A 56 8.68 1.42 -10.03
CA ILE A 56 9.22 0.64 -8.91
C ILE A 56 10.74 0.65 -8.90
N GLN A 57 11.30 0.89 -7.71
CA GLN A 57 12.74 0.84 -7.41
C GLN A 57 12.99 0.06 -6.13
N PHE A 58 14.10 -0.70 -6.11
CA PHE A 58 14.54 -1.45 -4.95
C PHE A 58 15.70 -0.74 -4.25
N HIS A 59 15.70 -0.79 -2.91
CA HIS A 59 16.72 -0.19 -2.05
C HIS A 59 17.10 -1.19 -0.95
N GLU A 60 18.23 -0.95 -0.25
CA GLU A 60 18.71 -1.78 0.86
C GLU A 60 18.73 -3.28 0.48
N ASP A 61 19.46 -3.60 -0.60
CA ASP A 61 19.59 -4.97 -1.13
C ASP A 61 18.24 -5.67 -1.38
N GLY A 62 17.23 -4.89 -1.85
CA GLY A 62 15.90 -5.40 -2.17
C GLY A 62 14.95 -5.49 -0.97
N LYS A 63 15.36 -5.04 0.20
CA LYS A 63 14.53 -5.05 1.42
C LYS A 63 13.45 -3.96 1.44
N ILE A 64 13.71 -2.87 0.75
CA ILE A 64 12.75 -1.78 0.57
C ILE A 64 12.38 -1.70 -0.91
N CYS A 65 11.09 -1.64 -1.20
CA CYS A 65 10.59 -1.43 -2.55
C CYS A 65 9.69 -0.20 -2.57
N SER A 66 10.04 0.78 -3.40
CA SER A 66 9.29 2.02 -3.55
C SER A 66 8.71 2.17 -4.95
N GLY A 67 7.54 2.79 -5.06
CA GLY A 67 6.96 3.24 -6.32
C GLY A 67 6.29 4.59 -6.14
N GLU A 68 6.03 5.28 -7.25
CA GLU A 68 5.47 6.63 -7.21
C GLU A 68 4.37 6.85 -8.26
N LEU A 69 3.48 7.78 -7.96
CA LEU A 69 2.44 8.29 -8.84
C LEU A 69 2.46 9.81 -8.83
N THR A 70 2.43 10.41 -10.00
CA THR A 70 2.37 11.85 -10.19
C THR A 70 0.96 12.32 -10.54
N GLN A 71 0.69 13.62 -10.44
CA GLN A 71 -0.56 14.21 -10.94
C GLN A 71 -0.75 13.95 -12.44
N ALA A 72 0.35 13.93 -13.20
CA ALA A 72 0.32 13.61 -14.64
C ALA A 72 -0.14 12.16 -14.91
N ASP A 73 0.18 11.21 -14.02
CA ASP A 73 -0.27 9.81 -14.16
C ASP A 73 -1.77 9.70 -13.99
N TYR A 74 -2.34 10.34 -12.98
CA TYR A 74 -3.79 10.40 -12.79
C TYR A 74 -4.51 11.07 -13.97
N ALA A 75 -3.99 12.21 -14.43
CA ALA A 75 -4.57 12.93 -15.58
C ALA A 75 -4.51 12.09 -16.85
N ALA A 76 -3.40 11.42 -17.13
CA ALA A 76 -3.20 10.61 -18.33
C ALA A 76 -4.05 9.33 -18.36
N THR A 77 -4.45 8.82 -17.20
CA THR A 77 -5.26 7.60 -17.07
C THR A 77 -6.74 7.88 -16.84
N GLY A 78 -7.11 9.15 -16.61
CA GLY A 78 -8.47 9.56 -16.26
C GLY A 78 -8.94 8.99 -14.93
N THR A 79 -8.00 8.77 -14.00
CA THR A 79 -8.24 8.19 -12.68
C THR A 79 -8.19 9.23 -11.58
N THR A 80 -8.62 8.83 -10.40
CA THR A 80 -8.62 9.63 -9.18
C THR A 80 -7.72 9.02 -8.11
N LYS A 81 -7.57 9.68 -6.96
CA LYS A 81 -6.73 9.20 -5.86
C LYS A 81 -7.23 7.89 -5.23
N GLU A 82 -8.51 7.62 -5.35
CA GLU A 82 -9.15 6.39 -4.87
C GLU A 82 -8.65 5.17 -5.67
N ASP A 83 -8.34 5.36 -6.96
CA ASP A 83 -7.87 4.29 -7.85
C ASP A 83 -6.47 3.74 -7.49
N LYS A 84 -5.70 4.44 -6.64
CA LYS A 84 -4.42 3.91 -6.14
C LYS A 84 -4.57 2.84 -5.06
N GLU A 85 -5.79 2.66 -4.53
CA GLU A 85 -6.01 1.69 -3.47
C GLU A 85 -5.60 0.29 -3.92
N GLY A 86 -4.84 -0.40 -3.06
CA GLY A 86 -4.28 -1.72 -3.33
C GLY A 86 -2.94 -1.71 -4.07
N LEU A 87 -2.50 -0.63 -4.71
CA LEU A 87 -1.26 -0.63 -5.50
C LEU A 87 -0.01 -0.89 -4.65
N VAL A 88 0.05 -0.42 -3.41
CA VAL A 88 1.17 -0.67 -2.49
C VAL A 88 1.32 -2.16 -2.13
N GLU A 89 0.31 -2.96 -2.34
CA GLU A 89 0.36 -4.40 -2.10
C GLU A 89 1.22 -5.15 -3.13
N PHE A 90 1.38 -4.61 -4.36
CA PHE A 90 2.26 -5.20 -5.36
C PHE A 90 3.71 -5.26 -4.85
N PRO A 91 4.38 -4.14 -4.51
CA PRO A 91 5.74 -4.21 -3.97
C PRO A 91 5.81 -4.98 -2.64
N ARG A 92 4.78 -4.91 -1.77
CA ARG A 92 4.74 -5.70 -0.55
C ARG A 92 4.74 -7.21 -0.81
N SER A 93 4.17 -7.66 -1.93
CA SER A 93 4.07 -9.09 -2.27
C SER A 93 5.38 -9.69 -2.79
N VAL A 94 6.36 -8.86 -3.18
CA VAL A 94 7.63 -9.33 -3.73
C VAL A 94 8.45 -10.06 -2.66
N GLU A 95 9.05 -11.17 -3.03
CA GLU A 95 9.93 -11.94 -2.16
C GLU A 95 11.12 -11.10 -1.69
N GLY A 96 11.42 -11.17 -0.40
CA GLY A 96 12.54 -10.44 0.22
C GLY A 96 12.21 -9.00 0.61
N VAL A 97 11.12 -8.40 0.11
CA VAL A 97 10.70 -7.05 0.48
C VAL A 97 10.11 -7.05 1.89
N GLU A 98 10.63 -6.18 2.73
CA GLU A 98 10.21 -5.98 4.12
C GLU A 98 9.43 -4.69 4.33
N ILE A 99 9.76 -3.63 3.57
CA ILE A 99 8.99 -2.37 3.54
C ILE A 99 8.62 -2.03 2.09
N ALA A 100 7.33 -1.86 1.84
CA ALA A 100 6.81 -1.32 0.60
C ALA A 100 6.35 0.14 0.80
N VAL A 101 6.72 1.01 -0.13
CA VAL A 101 6.43 2.44 -0.10
C VAL A 101 5.74 2.83 -1.40
N LEU A 102 4.54 3.38 -1.32
CA LEU A 102 3.92 4.12 -2.41
C LEU A 102 3.98 5.60 -2.07
N MET A 103 4.57 6.40 -2.93
CA MET A 103 4.56 7.86 -2.83
C MET A 103 3.64 8.44 -3.90
N GLU A 104 2.84 9.42 -3.56
CA GLU A 104 2.02 10.14 -4.52
C GLU A 104 2.22 11.65 -4.43
N GLU A 105 2.21 12.29 -5.58
CA GLU A 105 2.19 13.74 -5.65
C GLU A 105 0.80 14.24 -5.27
N GLY A 106 0.69 14.93 -4.14
CA GLY A 106 -0.51 15.61 -3.69
C GLY A 106 -0.64 17.01 -4.30
N HIS A 107 -1.77 17.66 -4.08
CA HIS A 107 -1.96 19.07 -4.46
C HIS A 107 -1.04 20.02 -3.68
N ASP A 108 -0.77 19.68 -2.43
CA ASP A 108 -0.10 20.51 -1.42
C ASP A 108 1.17 19.88 -0.84
N GLY A 109 1.60 18.74 -1.39
CA GLY A 109 2.75 18.00 -0.87
C GLY A 109 2.87 16.59 -1.41
N VAL A 110 3.66 15.78 -0.71
CA VAL A 110 3.83 14.34 -1.00
C VAL A 110 3.11 13.52 0.05
N ARG A 111 2.25 12.62 -0.39
CA ARG A 111 1.61 11.63 0.46
C ARG A 111 2.23 10.26 0.21
N GLY A 112 2.12 9.38 1.18
CA GLY A 112 2.59 8.02 0.97
C GLY A 112 1.87 7.00 1.81
N SER A 113 1.93 5.77 1.33
CA SER A 113 1.46 4.57 2.01
C SER A 113 2.64 3.64 2.28
N LEU A 114 2.70 3.12 3.49
CA LEU A 114 3.71 2.20 3.97
C LEU A 114 3.05 0.86 4.29
N ARG A 115 3.65 -0.23 3.83
CA ARG A 115 3.23 -1.59 4.17
C ARG A 115 4.45 -2.42 4.55
N GLY A 116 4.29 -3.26 5.56
CA GLY A 116 5.34 -4.16 6.02
C GLY A 116 4.79 -5.54 6.37
N ARG A 117 5.70 -6.46 6.67
CA ARG A 117 5.37 -7.82 7.12
C ARG A 117 5.87 -8.11 8.53
N ASP A 118 6.94 -7.44 8.94
CA ASP A 118 7.57 -7.64 10.23
C ASP A 118 7.15 -6.53 11.21
N PRO A 119 6.45 -6.86 12.31
CA PRO A 119 6.03 -5.86 13.29
C PRO A 119 7.19 -5.17 14.01
N ARG A 120 8.41 -5.71 13.98
CA ARG A 120 9.60 -5.07 14.54
C ARG A 120 9.94 -3.77 13.81
N LEU A 121 9.58 -3.66 12.53
CA LEU A 121 9.88 -2.48 11.71
C LEU A 121 9.06 -1.24 12.09
N ARG A 122 7.96 -1.38 12.87
CA ARG A 122 7.22 -0.27 13.46
C ARG A 122 6.92 0.85 12.45
N LEU A 123 6.16 0.54 11.41
CA LEU A 123 5.82 1.52 10.37
C LEU A 123 5.01 2.72 10.89
N ASP A 124 4.33 2.57 12.00
CA ASP A 124 3.69 3.65 12.73
C ASP A 124 4.71 4.71 13.18
N LEU A 125 5.87 4.30 13.70
CA LEU A 125 6.95 5.20 14.10
C LEU A 125 7.64 5.81 12.87
N LEU A 126 7.85 5.03 11.81
CA LEU A 126 8.38 5.53 10.54
C LEU A 126 7.49 6.62 9.96
N ALA A 127 6.18 6.37 9.88
CA ALA A 127 5.22 7.37 9.41
C ALA A 127 5.26 8.65 10.26
N GLY A 128 5.42 8.53 11.57
CA GLY A 128 5.59 9.68 12.48
C GLY A 128 6.79 10.56 12.11
N LYS A 129 7.93 9.97 11.69
CA LYS A 129 9.10 10.72 11.18
C LYS A 129 8.79 11.50 9.89
N LEU A 130 7.70 11.15 9.18
CA LEU A 130 7.25 11.74 7.91
C LEU A 130 5.92 12.52 8.05
N ASN A 131 5.59 13.00 9.25
CA ASN A 131 4.34 13.71 9.57
C ASN A 131 3.08 12.87 9.27
N GLY A 132 3.11 11.61 9.60
CA GLY A 132 2.03 10.66 9.42
C GLY A 132 1.76 9.79 10.63
N GLY A 133 1.08 8.67 10.40
CA GLY A 133 0.74 7.70 11.45
C GLY A 133 0.04 6.49 10.86
N GLY A 134 -0.44 5.62 11.73
CA GLY A 134 -1.16 4.40 11.34
C GLY A 134 -0.87 3.23 12.27
N HIS A 135 -0.92 2.03 11.70
CA HIS A 135 -0.66 0.80 12.41
C HIS A 135 0.77 0.29 12.18
N VAL A 136 1.21 -0.61 13.04
CA VAL A 136 2.56 -1.20 13.02
C VAL A 136 2.97 -1.75 11.65
N LEU A 137 2.05 -2.34 10.89
CA LEU A 137 2.30 -2.95 9.57
C LEU A 137 1.71 -2.15 8.39
N ALA A 138 0.91 -1.12 8.66
CA ALA A 138 0.23 -0.34 7.63
C ALA A 138 0.06 1.10 8.11
N ALA A 139 0.82 2.01 7.54
CA ALA A 139 0.82 3.42 7.93
C ALA A 139 0.83 4.32 6.69
N GLY A 140 0.57 5.59 6.89
CA GLY A 140 0.62 6.60 5.84
C GLY A 140 1.27 7.87 6.32
N PHE A 141 1.74 8.70 5.40
CA PHE A 141 2.33 10.00 5.71
C PHE A 141 1.85 11.11 4.76
N ASN A 142 2.00 12.35 5.20
CA ASN A 142 1.64 13.53 4.41
C ASN A 142 2.64 14.66 4.69
N MET A 143 3.52 14.92 3.74
CA MET A 143 4.56 15.93 3.83
C MET A 143 4.16 17.17 3.04
N LEU A 144 3.58 18.16 3.72
CA LEU A 144 3.15 19.41 3.10
C LEU A 144 4.34 20.23 2.59
N GLY A 145 4.13 20.95 1.49
CA GLY A 145 5.14 21.80 0.87
C GLY A 145 6.29 21.05 0.18
N CYS A 146 6.22 19.72 0.10
CA CYS A 146 7.20 18.85 -0.57
C CYS A 146 6.75 18.50 -1.99
N THR A 147 7.71 18.14 -2.85
CA THR A 147 7.45 17.61 -4.18
C THR A 147 8.19 16.29 -4.38
N LEU A 148 7.63 15.36 -5.16
CA LEU A 148 8.28 14.07 -5.44
C LEU A 148 9.66 14.28 -6.08
N ALA A 149 9.75 15.16 -7.07
CA ALA A 149 11.00 15.41 -7.79
C ALA A 149 12.16 15.84 -6.88
N LYS A 150 11.87 16.64 -5.84
CA LYS A 150 12.90 17.19 -4.96
C LYS A 150 13.09 16.37 -3.69
N ASP A 151 11.98 15.88 -3.10
CA ASP A 151 12.00 15.35 -1.73
C ASP A 151 12.04 13.81 -1.68
N ARG A 152 11.84 13.11 -2.82
CA ARG A 152 11.95 11.65 -2.89
C ARG A 152 13.22 11.09 -2.24
N PRO A 153 14.43 11.61 -2.55
CA PRO A 153 15.65 11.07 -1.94
C PRO A 153 15.67 11.22 -0.42
N ARG A 154 15.13 12.32 0.11
CA ARG A 154 15.03 12.56 1.55
C ARG A 154 14.04 11.60 2.21
N ILE A 155 12.88 11.38 1.59
CA ILE A 155 11.87 10.44 2.10
C ILE A 155 12.46 9.03 2.14
N LEU A 156 13.05 8.57 1.05
CA LEU A 156 13.66 7.24 0.97
C LEU A 156 14.87 7.10 1.91
N GLY A 157 15.64 8.16 2.13
CA GLY A 157 16.71 8.19 3.13
C GLY A 157 16.20 7.93 4.55
N ILE A 158 15.09 8.55 4.94
CA ILE A 158 14.43 8.33 6.24
C ILE A 158 13.92 6.90 6.36
N VAL A 159 13.33 6.35 5.29
CA VAL A 159 12.85 4.95 5.26
C VAL A 159 14.02 3.97 5.42
N ALA A 160 15.12 4.18 4.69
CA ALA A 160 16.31 3.33 4.76
C ALA A 160 17.01 3.39 6.13
N GLU A 161 17.13 4.57 6.72
CA GLU A 161 17.68 4.74 8.06
C GLU A 161 16.84 4.00 9.10
N HIS A 162 15.52 4.20 9.06
CA HIS A 162 14.59 3.52 9.95
C HIS A 162 14.66 1.99 9.80
N TYR A 163 14.74 1.49 8.58
CA TYR A 163 14.92 0.06 8.31
C TYR A 163 16.18 -0.48 8.99
N ARG A 164 17.34 0.17 8.79
CA ARG A 164 18.61 -0.25 9.40
C ARG A 164 18.60 -0.24 10.93
N GLU A 165 17.92 0.75 11.54
CA GLU A 165 17.75 0.84 13.00
C GLU A 165 16.95 -0.32 13.59
N HIS A 166 16.00 -0.89 12.84
CA HIS A 166 15.03 -1.86 13.34
C HIS A 166 15.24 -3.30 12.80
N SER A 167 15.93 -3.47 11.68
CA SER A 167 16.22 -4.80 11.10
C SER A 167 17.34 -5.56 11.82
N ALA A 168 18.22 -4.86 12.54
CA ALA A 168 19.38 -5.44 13.24
C ALA A 168 19.05 -5.99 14.66
N ARG A 169 17.78 -6.02 15.05
CA ARG A 169 17.35 -6.45 16.40
C ARG A 169 16.70 -7.84 16.42
#